data_dbb645e877a2d93d691aa6a1f5d8c46f
#
_entry.id   dbb645e877a2d93d691aa6a1f5d8c46f
#
_cell.length_a   1.000
_cell.length_b   1.000
_cell.length_c   1.000
_cell.angle_alpha   90.00
_cell.angle_beta   90.00
_cell.angle_gamma   90.00
#
_symmetry.space_group_name_H-M   'P 1'
#
loop_
_entity.id
_entity.type
_entity.pdbx_description
1 polymer ?
#
loop_
_entity_poly.entity_id
_entity_poly.type
_entity_poly.pdbx_seq_one_letter_code
_entity_poly.pdbx_strand_id
1 'polypeptide(L)'
;LDMNAPVAHISYYEASAYAKWKNSRLPTEDESEIYLKAIKTNNGKYNLDIYHPYDVNIISNNLWWWTKSHYSSYPGYIPYHTDIQEYNEKFMCGQFVLKGGCIITPINHHRNSYRNFYEPHQRWMFSGIRLARGLK
;
A
#
# COMPACT_ATOMS: atom_id res chain seq x y z
N LEU A 1 -0.95 19.38 -15.20
CA LEU A 1 -1.37 18.31 -14.28
C LEU A 1 -2.69 17.74 -14.79
N ASP A 2 -2.75 16.41 -14.95
CA ASP A 2 -4.02 15.75 -15.19
C ASP A 2 -4.79 15.66 -13.86
N MET A 3 -5.88 16.40 -13.78
CA MET A 3 -6.72 16.47 -12.58
C MET A 3 -7.50 15.18 -12.31
N ASN A 4 -7.57 14.28 -13.27
CA ASN A 4 -8.22 12.98 -13.15
C ASN A 4 -7.24 11.83 -12.84
N ALA A 5 -5.94 12.10 -12.88
CA ALA A 5 -4.95 11.10 -12.50
C ALA A 5 -5.03 10.78 -11.01
N PRO A 6 -4.78 9.54 -10.59
CA PRO A 6 -4.65 9.20 -9.19
C PRO A 6 -3.56 10.03 -8.51
N VAL A 7 -3.83 10.51 -7.30
CA VAL A 7 -2.82 11.19 -6.50
C VAL A 7 -1.69 10.22 -6.15
N ALA A 8 -0.45 10.64 -6.40
CA ALA A 8 0.75 9.87 -6.15
C ALA A 8 1.75 10.64 -5.30
N HIS A 9 2.75 9.93 -4.78
CA HIS A 9 3.85 10.52 -4.01
C HIS A 9 3.38 11.27 -2.76
N ILE A 10 2.43 10.70 -2.03
CA ILE A 10 1.93 11.24 -0.78
C ILE A 10 2.48 10.48 0.42
N SER A 11 2.74 11.19 1.50
CA SER A 11 3.14 10.63 2.79
C SER A 11 1.94 10.01 3.52
N TYR A 12 2.23 9.20 4.54
CA TYR A 12 1.20 8.70 5.45
C TYR A 12 0.42 9.84 6.13
N TYR A 13 1.12 10.92 6.50
CA TYR A 13 0.50 12.07 7.15
C TYR A 13 -0.53 12.76 6.25
N GLU A 14 -0.18 12.98 4.98
CA GLU A 14 -1.08 13.55 3.98
C GLU A 14 -2.27 12.65 3.73
N ALA A 15 -2.03 11.35 3.56
CA ALA A 15 -3.09 10.35 3.38
C ALA A 15 -4.06 10.31 4.57
N SER A 16 -3.51 10.31 5.79
CA SER A 16 -4.30 10.29 7.03
C SER A 16 -5.11 11.58 7.24
N ALA A 17 -4.50 12.73 6.95
CA ALA A 17 -5.17 14.03 7.04
C ALA A 17 -6.35 14.13 6.05
N TYR A 18 -6.13 13.70 4.80
CA TYR A 18 -7.18 13.66 3.79
C TYR A 18 -8.32 12.71 4.18
N ALA A 19 -7.99 11.53 4.71
CA ALA A 19 -8.98 10.58 5.18
C ALA A 19 -9.87 11.18 6.28
N LYS A 20 -9.28 11.86 7.25
CA LYS A 20 -10.01 12.58 8.31
C LYS A 20 -10.90 13.69 7.75
N TRP A 21 -10.38 14.48 6.84
CA TRP A 21 -11.17 15.54 6.19
C TRP A 21 -12.39 15.00 5.45
N LYS A 22 -12.27 13.80 4.86
CA LYS A 22 -13.38 13.09 4.19
C LYS A 22 -14.29 12.31 5.16
N ASN A 23 -14.20 12.53 6.47
CA ASN A 23 -14.93 11.75 7.48
C ASN A 23 -14.77 10.23 7.27
N SER A 24 -13.54 9.83 6.99
CA SER A 24 -13.14 8.46 6.67
C SER A 24 -11.85 8.12 7.39
N ARG A 25 -11.33 6.94 7.18
CA ARG A 25 -10.04 6.51 7.69
C ARG A 25 -9.26 5.78 6.60
N LEU A 26 -7.99 5.54 6.84
CA LEU A 26 -7.23 4.57 6.06
C LEU A 26 -7.68 3.14 6.43
N PRO A 27 -7.66 2.19 5.49
CA PRO A 27 -7.91 0.79 5.79
C PRO A 27 -6.81 0.21 6.69
N THR A 28 -7.12 -0.85 7.41
CA THR A 28 -6.09 -1.69 8.03
C THR A 28 -5.43 -2.57 6.97
N GLU A 29 -4.31 -3.21 7.34
CA GLU A 29 -3.66 -4.20 6.48
C GLU A 29 -4.62 -5.35 6.14
N ASP A 30 -5.30 -5.92 7.15
CA ASP A 30 -6.22 -7.03 6.98
C ASP A 30 -7.41 -6.67 6.08
N GLU A 31 -7.99 -5.48 6.28
CA GLU A 31 -9.06 -4.97 5.42
C GLU A 31 -8.60 -4.84 3.96
N SER A 32 -7.36 -4.39 3.77
CA SER A 32 -6.78 -4.29 2.43
C SER A 32 -6.58 -5.65 1.78
N GLU A 33 -6.16 -6.67 2.54
CA GLU A 33 -6.01 -8.03 2.03
C GLU A 33 -7.36 -8.67 1.66
N ILE A 34 -8.37 -8.50 2.50
CA ILE A 34 -9.74 -8.98 2.21
C ILE A 34 -10.26 -8.31 0.94
N TYR A 35 -10.07 -6.99 0.82
CA TYR A 35 -10.48 -6.24 -0.35
C TYR A 35 -9.77 -6.71 -1.61
N LEU A 36 -8.44 -6.90 -1.57
CA LEU A 36 -7.65 -7.41 -2.71
C LEU A 36 -8.07 -8.82 -3.14
N LYS A 37 -8.51 -9.66 -2.19
CA LYS A 37 -9.08 -11.00 -2.52
C LYS A 37 -10.43 -10.91 -3.21
N ALA A 38 -11.25 -9.91 -2.85
CA ALA A 38 -12.59 -9.75 -3.39
C ALA A 38 -12.60 -9.14 -4.79
N ILE A 39 -11.62 -8.28 -5.11
CA ILE A 39 -11.48 -7.71 -6.44
C ILE A 39 -10.74 -8.72 -7.34
N LYS A 40 -11.28 -8.97 -8.54
CA LYS A 40 -10.52 -9.66 -9.58
C LYS A 40 -9.32 -8.77 -9.92
N THR A 41 -8.13 -9.23 -9.61
CA THR A 41 -6.91 -8.59 -10.08
C THR A 41 -6.96 -8.56 -11.60
N ASN A 42 -7.19 -7.40 -12.17
CA ASN A 42 -6.92 -7.21 -13.57
C ASN A 42 -5.42 -7.43 -13.74
N ASN A 43 -5.06 -8.54 -14.38
CA ASN A 43 -3.71 -8.79 -14.85
C ASN A 43 -3.41 -7.80 -15.97
N GLY A 44 -3.33 -6.51 -15.62
CA GLY A 44 -2.96 -5.46 -16.52
C GLY A 44 -1.62 -5.82 -17.14
N LYS A 45 -1.54 -5.78 -18.46
CA LYS A 45 -0.27 -5.94 -19.17
C LYS A 45 0.69 -4.90 -18.62
N TYR A 46 1.85 -5.35 -18.21
CA TYR A 46 2.97 -4.50 -17.87
C TYR A 46 3.25 -3.60 -19.08
N ASN A 47 2.96 -2.33 -18.94
CA ASN A 47 3.35 -1.36 -19.98
C ASN A 47 4.52 -0.55 -19.43
N LEU A 48 5.72 -0.90 -19.85
CA LEU A 48 6.96 -0.21 -19.47
C LEU A 48 7.04 1.23 -20.00
N ASP A 49 6.16 1.61 -20.90
CA ASP A 49 6.09 2.97 -21.44
C ASP A 49 5.25 3.91 -20.56
N ILE A 50 4.59 3.37 -19.53
CA ILE A 50 3.76 4.14 -18.61
C ILE A 50 4.48 4.29 -17.27
N TYR A 51 5.02 5.46 -17.03
CA TYR A 51 5.76 5.80 -15.82
C TYR A 51 4.93 6.55 -14.78
N HIS A 52 3.61 6.67 -15.00
CA HIS A 52 2.72 7.41 -14.11
C HIS A 52 1.39 6.67 -13.94
N PRO A 53 0.83 6.61 -12.70
CA PRO A 53 -0.54 6.13 -12.50
C PRO A 53 -1.52 6.94 -13.35
N TYR A 54 -2.34 6.26 -14.15
CA TYR A 54 -3.11 6.94 -15.21
C TYR A 54 -4.61 6.72 -15.13
N ASP A 55 -5.09 5.72 -14.41
CA ASP A 55 -6.52 5.39 -14.35
C ASP A 55 -6.98 5.13 -12.92
N VAL A 56 -7.93 5.94 -12.45
CA VAL A 56 -8.55 5.79 -11.13
C VAL A 56 -9.39 4.52 -10.99
N ASN A 57 -9.81 3.92 -12.10
CA ASN A 57 -10.58 2.68 -12.10
C ASN A 57 -9.71 1.43 -11.92
N ILE A 58 -8.40 1.55 -12.12
CA ILE A 58 -7.47 0.47 -11.84
C ILE A 58 -7.22 0.42 -10.34
N ILE A 59 -7.81 -0.56 -9.69
CA ILE A 59 -7.84 -0.67 -8.24
C ILE A 59 -6.55 -1.28 -7.68
N SER A 60 -6.00 -2.28 -8.36
CA SER A 60 -4.75 -2.94 -7.96
C SER A 60 -3.64 -2.63 -8.96
N ASN A 61 -2.40 -2.68 -8.49
CA ASN A 61 -1.20 -2.49 -9.32
C ASN A 61 -1.07 -1.11 -10.00
N ASN A 62 -1.73 -0.11 -9.46
CA ASN A 62 -1.61 1.26 -9.94
C ASN A 62 -0.77 2.10 -8.96
N LEU A 63 -1.15 2.07 -7.69
CA LEU A 63 -0.47 2.75 -6.59
C LEU A 63 -0.49 1.88 -5.34
N TRP A 64 0.62 1.87 -4.61
CA TRP A 64 0.63 1.44 -3.22
C TRP A 64 -0.23 2.40 -2.40
N TRP A 65 -1.19 1.92 -1.62
CA TRP A 65 -1.93 2.76 -0.71
C TRP A 65 -1.51 2.55 0.74
N TRP A 66 -1.42 3.63 1.47
CA TRP A 66 -1.15 3.61 2.89
C TRP A 66 -2.25 2.90 3.65
N THR A 67 -1.86 2.02 4.57
CA THR A 67 -2.76 1.47 5.57
C THR A 67 -2.54 2.16 6.91
N LYS A 68 -3.49 2.01 7.82
CA LYS A 68 -3.35 2.50 9.18
C LYS A 68 -2.52 1.55 10.07
N SER A 69 -2.14 0.37 9.56
CA SER A 69 -1.40 -0.64 10.29
C SER A 69 0.09 -0.33 10.32
N HIS A 70 0.68 -0.41 11.51
CA HIS A 70 2.12 -0.40 11.66
C HIS A 70 2.73 -1.67 11.08
N TYR A 71 3.95 -1.57 10.57
CA TYR A 71 4.71 -2.74 10.20
C TYR A 71 5.18 -3.45 11.46
N SER A 72 4.54 -4.57 11.77
CA SER A 72 4.80 -5.41 12.94
C SER A 72 4.77 -6.89 12.57
N SER A 73 5.31 -7.73 13.45
CA SER A 73 5.25 -9.17 13.26
C SER A 73 3.81 -9.69 13.31
N TYR A 74 3.53 -10.74 12.56
CA TYR A 74 2.29 -11.50 12.71
C TYR A 74 2.33 -12.34 13.99
N PRO A 75 1.16 -12.69 14.56
CA PRO A 75 1.10 -13.62 15.68
C PRO A 75 1.83 -14.93 15.38
N GLY A 76 2.68 -15.38 16.29
CA GLY A 76 3.48 -16.60 16.11
C GLY A 76 4.74 -16.45 15.25
N TYR A 77 5.08 -15.24 14.84
CA TYR A 77 6.34 -14.99 14.15
C TYR A 77 7.53 -15.34 15.05
N ILE A 78 8.42 -16.17 14.53
CA ILE A 78 9.69 -16.51 15.15
C ILE A 78 10.79 -16.02 14.22
N PRO A 79 11.69 -15.16 14.71
CA PRO A 79 12.81 -14.67 13.90
C PRO A 79 13.71 -15.81 13.41
N TYR A 80 14.20 -15.71 12.20
CA TYR A 80 15.23 -16.63 11.71
C TYR A 80 16.57 -16.29 12.39
N HIS A 81 17.24 -17.29 12.97
CA HIS A 81 18.58 -17.14 13.54
C HIS A 81 19.65 -17.16 12.44
N THR A 82 19.57 -16.26 11.49
CA THR A 82 20.53 -16.12 10.38
C THR A 82 20.76 -14.64 10.09
N ASP A 83 21.75 -14.32 9.26
CA ASP A 83 22.05 -12.95 8.84
C ASP A 83 20.86 -12.21 8.20
N ILE A 84 19.84 -12.93 7.75
CA ILE A 84 18.58 -12.38 7.20
C ILE A 84 17.65 -11.87 8.32
N GLN A 85 17.81 -12.31 9.54
CA GLN A 85 16.99 -11.90 10.70
C GLN A 85 17.00 -10.39 10.88
N GLU A 86 18.18 -9.80 10.84
CA GLU A 86 18.39 -8.38 11.07
C GLU A 86 17.67 -7.49 10.05
N TYR A 87 17.45 -8.01 8.83
CA TYR A 87 16.81 -7.22 7.76
C TYR A 87 15.35 -6.90 8.01
N ASN A 88 14.58 -7.80 8.60
CA ASN A 88 13.14 -7.59 8.82
C ASN A 88 12.84 -6.93 10.16
N GLU A 89 13.47 -7.38 11.25
CA GLU A 89 13.12 -6.95 12.60
C GLU A 89 13.40 -5.48 12.86
N LYS A 90 14.53 -4.98 12.40
CA LYS A 90 14.91 -3.57 12.62
C LYS A 90 13.95 -2.57 11.96
N PHE A 91 13.17 -3.02 10.97
CA PHE A 91 12.18 -2.18 10.29
C PHE A 91 10.78 -2.25 10.92
N MET A 92 10.55 -3.16 11.87
CA MET A 92 9.27 -3.30 12.58
C MET A 92 9.05 -2.21 13.64
N CYS A 93 9.59 -1.02 13.41
CA CYS A 93 9.45 0.10 14.32
C CYS A 93 9.29 1.40 13.54
N GLY A 94 8.21 2.12 13.77
CA GLY A 94 7.99 3.43 13.17
C GLY A 94 7.58 3.44 11.70
N GLN A 95 7.38 2.30 11.09
CA GLN A 95 6.95 2.18 9.69
C GLN A 95 5.49 1.75 9.57
N PHE A 96 4.86 2.13 8.45
CA PHE A 96 3.48 1.77 8.13
C PHE A 96 3.44 0.88 6.89
N VAL A 97 2.49 -0.05 6.88
CA VAL A 97 2.29 -0.99 5.77
C VAL A 97 1.58 -0.30 4.62
N LEU A 98 2.03 -0.58 3.40
CA LEU A 98 1.34 -0.26 2.16
C LEU A 98 0.94 -1.54 1.44
N LYS A 99 -0.21 -1.48 0.76
CA LYS A 99 -0.80 -2.59 0.02
C LYS A 99 -1.17 -2.19 -1.41
N GLY A 100 -1.42 -3.17 -2.26
CA GLY A 100 -2.03 -2.98 -3.57
C GLY A 100 -1.09 -3.04 -4.78
N GLY A 101 0.21 -2.89 -4.58
CA GLY A 101 1.16 -2.82 -5.70
C GLY A 101 1.10 -1.49 -6.47
N CYS A 102 2.07 -1.25 -7.34
CA CYS A 102 2.07 -0.11 -8.24
C CYS A 102 2.38 -0.54 -9.68
N ILE A 103 2.27 0.39 -10.60
CA ILE A 103 2.43 0.15 -12.05
C ILE A 103 3.78 -0.49 -12.43
N ILE A 104 4.81 -0.28 -11.64
CA ILE A 104 6.16 -0.85 -11.86
C ILE A 104 6.43 -2.10 -11.02
N THR A 105 5.45 -2.56 -10.23
CA THR A 105 5.62 -3.79 -9.43
C THR A 105 5.48 -5.01 -10.34
N PRO A 106 6.49 -5.91 -10.39
CA PRO A 106 6.40 -7.11 -11.20
C PRO A 106 5.19 -7.98 -10.86
N ILE A 107 4.56 -8.56 -11.87
CA ILE A 107 3.34 -9.39 -11.72
C ILE A 107 3.52 -10.49 -10.67
N ASN A 108 4.71 -11.06 -10.57
CA ASN A 108 5.03 -12.13 -9.61
C ASN A 108 5.05 -11.66 -8.15
N HIS A 109 5.08 -10.35 -7.92
CA HIS A 109 5.07 -9.71 -6.60
C HIS A 109 3.68 -9.24 -6.15
N HIS A 110 2.64 -9.49 -6.93
CA HIS A 110 1.26 -9.05 -6.63
C HIS A 110 0.48 -10.00 -5.72
N ARG A 111 1.13 -10.65 -4.78
CA ARG A 111 0.43 -11.43 -3.76
C ARG A 111 -0.34 -10.50 -2.81
N ASN A 112 -1.58 -10.85 -2.48
CA ASN A 112 -2.39 -10.06 -1.55
C ASN A 112 -1.71 -9.88 -0.19
N SER A 113 -0.92 -10.87 0.23
CA SER A 113 -0.12 -10.85 1.46
C SER A 113 1.17 -10.03 1.35
N TYR A 114 1.54 -9.55 0.15
CA TYR A 114 2.76 -8.75 0.02
C TYR A 114 2.64 -7.46 0.82
N ARG A 115 3.65 -7.19 1.62
CA ARG A 115 3.76 -6.01 2.49
C ARG A 115 4.87 -5.12 1.95
N ASN A 116 4.52 -3.92 1.55
CA ASN A 116 5.49 -2.84 1.41
C ASN A 116 5.42 -1.97 2.66
N PHE A 117 6.49 -1.31 3.05
CA PHE A 117 6.51 -0.55 4.30
C PHE A 117 7.52 0.58 4.22
N TYR A 118 7.14 1.73 4.75
CA TYR A 118 7.96 2.94 4.77
C TYR A 118 7.71 3.76 6.03
N GLU A 119 8.64 4.64 6.34
CA GLU A 119 8.45 5.64 7.37
C GLU A 119 7.36 6.64 6.98
N PRO A 120 6.58 7.17 7.93
CA PRO A 120 5.36 7.92 7.63
C PRO A 120 5.58 9.25 6.88
N HIS A 121 6.78 9.79 6.88
CA HIS A 121 7.13 11.02 6.16
C HIS A 121 7.58 10.79 4.71
N GLN A 122 7.94 9.56 4.36
CA GLN A 122 8.45 9.23 3.03
C GLN A 122 7.35 9.34 1.97
N ARG A 123 7.71 9.85 0.79
CA ARG A 123 6.79 10.12 -0.32
C ARG A 123 7.42 9.99 -1.71
N TRP A 124 8.60 9.43 -1.81
CA TRP A 124 9.30 9.24 -3.08
C TRP A 124 8.75 8.09 -3.92
N MET A 125 8.07 7.13 -3.28
CA MET A 125 7.47 5.97 -3.94
C MET A 125 6.12 6.33 -4.60
N PHE A 126 5.60 5.42 -5.44
CA PHE A 126 4.23 5.50 -5.97
C PHE A 126 3.19 5.18 -4.87
N SER A 127 3.12 6.05 -3.89
CA SER A 127 2.17 5.94 -2.77
C SER A 127 0.95 6.80 -3.01
N GLY A 128 -0.21 6.24 -2.76
CA GLY A 128 -1.51 6.88 -2.89
C GLY A 128 -2.41 6.62 -1.69
N ILE A 129 -3.69 6.82 -1.88
CA ILE A 129 -4.69 6.71 -0.83
C ILE A 129 -5.88 5.84 -1.26
N ARG A 130 -6.37 5.05 -0.33
CA ARG A 130 -7.67 4.40 -0.37
C ARG A 130 -8.39 4.64 0.93
N LEU A 131 -9.66 5.02 0.84
CA LEU A 131 -10.47 5.33 2.01
C LEU A 131 -11.28 4.10 2.45
N ALA A 132 -11.39 3.92 3.75
CA ALA A 132 -12.31 2.99 4.39
C ALA A 132 -13.30 3.76 5.26
N ARG A 133 -14.54 3.28 5.33
CA ARG A 133 -15.59 3.80 6.21
C ARG A 133 -16.12 2.67 7.07
N GLY A 134 -16.46 2.97 8.31
CA GLY A 134 -17.22 2.04 9.14
C GLY A 134 -18.64 1.87 8.57
N LEU A 135 -19.21 0.68 8.72
CA LEU A 135 -20.63 0.50 8.55
C LEU A 135 -21.33 1.33 9.65
N LYS A 136 -22.31 2.11 9.26
CA LYS A 136 -23.19 2.81 10.22
C LYS A 136 -24.18 1.82 10.79
#